data_78e5eeaf695d519c1e05c80cd73abde3
#
_entry.id   78e5eeaf695d519c1e05c80cd73abde3
#
_cell.length_a   1.000
_cell.length_b   1.000
_cell.length_c   1.000
_cell.angle_alpha   90.00
_cell.angle_beta   90.00
_cell.angle_gamma   90.00
#
_symmetry.space_group_name_H-M   'P 1'
#
loop_
_entity.id
_entity.type
_entity.pdbx_description
1 polymer ?
#
loop_
_entity_poly.entity_id
_entity_poly.type
_entity_poly.pdbx_seq_one_letter_code
_entity_poly.pdbx_strand_id
1 'polypeptide(L)'
;MTDIYDLLYRLGATANYTGFFHMAYAVWLCVEQPDRLLLVTKWLYPEVAKQYRTNWKAVERNIRTVSCIIWREGRPLLEELAHRHLEQKPRNAQMLAILVSSLDTGPLAVHGLCEAVALPGEDDDMRVVDEPVNESRREPIVTEDGVPLAELQVGSDDKAA
;
A
#
# COMPACT_ATOMS: atom_id res chain seq x y z
N MET A 1 -18.25 0.99 3.55
CA MET A 1 -17.22 1.02 2.48
C MET A 1 -17.23 2.31 1.68
N THR A 2 -18.39 2.82 1.28
CA THR A 2 -18.49 4.10 0.52
C THR A 2 -17.82 5.25 1.27
N ASP A 3 -18.10 5.40 2.56
CA ASP A 3 -17.57 6.48 3.40
C ASP A 3 -16.03 6.44 3.50
N ILE A 4 -15.45 5.21 3.50
CA ILE A 4 -13.99 5.01 3.51
C ILE A 4 -13.37 5.49 2.20
N TYR A 5 -13.99 5.17 1.07
CA TYR A 5 -13.52 5.62 -0.24
C TYR A 5 -13.62 7.14 -0.37
N ASP A 6 -14.73 7.73 0.06
CA ASP A 6 -14.92 9.20 0.03
C ASP A 6 -13.88 9.91 0.90
N LEU A 7 -13.58 9.36 2.08
CA LEU A 7 -12.53 9.87 2.96
C LEU A 7 -11.16 9.83 2.28
N LEU A 8 -10.79 8.70 1.68
CA LEU A 8 -9.51 8.54 0.98
C LEU A 8 -9.39 9.49 -0.22
N TYR A 9 -10.47 9.67 -1.00
CA TYR A 9 -10.51 10.64 -2.10
C TYR A 9 -10.31 12.08 -1.61
N ARG A 10 -10.97 12.47 -0.52
CA ARG A 10 -10.80 13.80 0.09
C ARG A 10 -9.37 14.02 0.59
N LEU A 11 -8.69 12.98 1.01
CA LEU A 11 -7.28 12.99 1.40
C LEU A 11 -6.29 12.94 0.20
N GLY A 12 -6.81 12.97 -1.03
CA GLY A 12 -5.99 12.97 -2.25
C GLY A 12 -5.54 11.60 -2.73
N ALA A 13 -5.92 10.53 -2.03
CA ALA A 13 -5.65 9.18 -2.52
C ALA A 13 -6.70 8.78 -3.57
N THR A 14 -6.26 8.21 -4.69
CA THR A 14 -7.14 7.82 -5.79
C THR A 14 -7.08 6.32 -6.08
N ALA A 15 -8.15 5.78 -6.67
CA ALA A 15 -8.27 4.36 -7.00
C ALA A 15 -7.30 3.87 -8.09
N ASN A 16 -6.45 4.74 -8.63
CA ASN A 16 -5.40 4.37 -9.59
C ASN A 16 -4.27 3.55 -8.94
N TYR A 17 -4.19 3.58 -7.62
CA TYR A 17 -3.18 2.86 -6.85
C TYR A 17 -3.78 1.60 -6.24
N THR A 18 -3.13 0.45 -6.41
CA THR A 18 -3.51 -0.80 -5.71
C THR A 18 -3.56 -0.60 -4.18
N GLY A 19 -2.68 0.25 -3.66
CA GLY A 19 -2.64 0.59 -2.24
C GLY A 19 -3.90 1.28 -1.71
N PHE A 20 -4.65 1.97 -2.57
CA PHE A 20 -5.95 2.56 -2.22
C PHE A 20 -6.93 1.48 -1.70
N PHE A 21 -7.06 0.39 -2.44
CA PHE A 21 -7.94 -0.72 -2.06
C PHE A 21 -7.42 -1.48 -0.84
N HIS A 22 -6.09 -1.66 -0.72
CA HIS A 22 -5.48 -2.26 0.46
C HIS A 22 -5.72 -1.42 1.70
N MET A 23 -5.55 -0.09 1.61
CA MET A 23 -5.81 0.82 2.72
C MET A 23 -7.28 0.85 3.09
N ALA A 24 -8.17 0.96 2.13
CA ALA A 24 -9.62 0.97 2.37
C ALA A 24 -10.10 -0.30 3.08
N TYR A 25 -9.63 -1.46 2.63
CA TYR A 25 -9.99 -2.73 3.26
C TYR A 25 -9.35 -2.88 4.64
N ALA A 26 -8.11 -2.42 4.83
CA ALA A 26 -7.46 -2.40 6.14
C ALA A 26 -8.22 -1.52 7.14
N VAL A 27 -8.64 -0.32 6.72
CA VAL A 27 -9.48 0.58 7.55
C VAL A 27 -10.80 -0.09 7.90
N TRP A 28 -11.48 -0.70 6.93
CA TRP A 28 -12.73 -1.41 7.18
C TRP A 28 -12.57 -2.53 8.21
N LEU A 29 -11.54 -3.36 8.08
CA LEU A 29 -11.24 -4.42 9.06
C LEU A 29 -10.98 -3.87 10.46
N CYS A 30 -10.35 -2.70 10.58
CA CYS A 30 -10.07 -2.07 11.86
C CYS A 30 -11.31 -1.40 12.47
N VAL A 31 -12.25 -0.91 11.66
CA VAL A 31 -13.57 -0.44 12.14
C VAL A 31 -14.36 -1.60 12.72
N GLU A 32 -14.36 -2.77 12.07
CA GLU A 32 -15.03 -3.98 12.58
C GLU A 32 -14.35 -4.55 13.84
N GLN A 33 -13.01 -4.48 13.90
CA GLN A 33 -12.19 -5.03 14.98
C GLN A 33 -11.00 -4.12 15.28
N PRO A 34 -11.13 -3.14 16.20
CA PRO A 34 -10.09 -2.17 16.53
C PRO A 34 -8.76 -2.79 17.03
N ASP A 35 -8.84 -3.95 17.69
CA ASP A 35 -7.65 -4.67 18.20
C ASP A 35 -6.63 -5.02 17.10
N ARG A 36 -7.03 -5.03 15.83
CA ARG A 36 -6.14 -5.28 14.69
C ARG A 36 -5.07 -4.19 14.53
N LEU A 37 -5.33 -2.98 15.03
CA LEU A 37 -4.38 -1.87 15.04
C LEU A 37 -3.18 -2.12 15.97
N LEU A 38 -3.34 -2.96 17.00
CA LEU A 38 -2.26 -3.30 17.92
C LEU A 38 -1.20 -4.20 17.29
N LEU A 39 -1.59 -5.02 16.32
CA LEU A 39 -0.72 -6.01 15.67
C LEU A 39 -0.85 -5.97 14.15
N VAL A 40 -0.66 -4.78 13.57
CA VAL A 40 -0.86 -4.50 12.14
C VAL A 40 -0.09 -5.49 11.26
N THR A 41 1.18 -5.72 11.55
CA THR A 41 2.03 -6.61 10.73
C THR A 41 1.65 -8.09 10.87
N LYS A 42 1.21 -8.51 12.06
CA LYS A 42 0.91 -9.93 12.33
C LYS A 42 -0.52 -10.32 11.95
N TRP A 43 -1.47 -9.41 12.05
CA TRP A 43 -2.88 -9.72 11.87
C TRP A 43 -3.50 -8.99 10.69
N LEU A 44 -3.33 -7.66 10.63
CA LEU A 44 -4.01 -6.86 9.61
C LEU A 44 -3.46 -7.09 8.20
N TYR A 45 -2.14 -6.96 8.01
CA TYR A 45 -1.53 -7.12 6.68
C TYR A 45 -1.71 -8.52 6.09
N PRO A 46 -1.58 -9.63 6.84
CA PRO A 46 -1.85 -10.96 6.31
C PRO A 46 -3.30 -11.15 5.88
N GLU A 47 -4.27 -10.57 6.60
CA GLU A 47 -5.68 -10.65 6.24
C GLU A 47 -5.98 -9.89 4.94
N VAL A 48 -5.45 -8.67 4.81
CA VAL A 48 -5.53 -7.90 3.57
C VAL A 48 -4.85 -8.65 2.42
N ALA A 49 -3.68 -9.24 2.68
CA ALA A 49 -2.94 -10.01 1.68
C ALA A 49 -3.74 -11.22 1.18
N LYS A 50 -4.43 -11.92 2.08
CA LYS A 50 -5.32 -13.04 1.74
C LYS A 50 -6.47 -12.60 0.84
N GLN A 51 -7.12 -11.47 1.16
CA GLN A 51 -8.22 -10.92 0.38
C GLN A 51 -7.80 -10.59 -1.05
N TYR A 52 -6.62 -9.98 -1.23
CA TYR A 52 -6.14 -9.54 -2.54
C TYR A 52 -5.18 -10.53 -3.21
N ARG A 53 -5.03 -11.76 -2.67
CA ARG A 53 -4.16 -12.83 -3.20
C ARG A 53 -2.72 -12.35 -3.43
N THR A 54 -2.19 -11.63 -2.46
CA THR A 54 -0.83 -11.07 -2.48
C THR A 54 -0.07 -11.44 -1.21
N ASN A 55 1.11 -10.89 -1.00
CA ASN A 55 1.87 -11.09 0.23
C ASN A 55 1.78 -9.85 1.15
N TRP A 56 1.98 -10.06 2.44
CA TRP A 56 1.87 -9.01 3.45
C TRP A 56 2.89 -7.86 3.27
N LYS A 57 4.08 -8.14 2.72
CA LYS A 57 5.10 -7.12 2.42
C LYS A 57 4.64 -6.19 1.30
N ALA A 58 3.99 -6.74 0.27
CA ALA A 58 3.39 -5.94 -0.79
C ALA A 58 2.24 -5.07 -0.26
N VAL A 59 1.41 -5.60 0.65
CA VAL A 59 0.37 -4.82 1.31
C VAL A 59 0.97 -3.65 2.09
N GLU A 60 1.98 -3.90 2.92
CA GLU A 60 2.69 -2.87 3.68
C GLU A 60 3.26 -1.79 2.78
N ARG A 61 4.00 -2.17 1.73
CA ARG A 61 4.57 -1.24 0.75
C ARG A 61 3.49 -0.39 0.08
N ASN A 62 2.40 -1.01 -0.35
CA ASN A 62 1.30 -0.33 -1.02
C ASN A 62 0.57 0.66 -0.08
N ILE A 63 0.33 0.27 1.17
CA ILE A 63 -0.23 1.16 2.20
C ILE A 63 0.72 2.31 2.48
N ARG A 64 2.04 2.06 2.57
CA ARG A 64 3.06 3.09 2.76
C ARG A 64 3.05 4.12 1.63
N THR A 65 2.91 3.66 0.38
CA THR A 65 2.79 4.55 -0.79
C THR A 65 1.58 5.46 -0.68
N VAL A 66 0.41 4.91 -0.36
CA VAL A 66 -0.82 5.71 -0.19
C VAL A 66 -0.69 6.66 1.00
N SER A 67 -0.08 6.23 2.11
CA SER A 67 0.21 7.11 3.26
C SER A 67 1.10 8.29 2.88
N CYS A 68 2.06 8.11 1.96
CA CYS A 68 2.87 9.21 1.45
C CYS A 68 2.06 10.17 0.58
N ILE A 69 1.13 9.67 -0.23
CA ILE A 69 0.24 10.50 -1.06
C ILE A 69 -0.67 11.32 -0.15
N ILE A 70 -1.34 10.70 0.82
CA ILE A 70 -2.19 11.38 1.80
C ILE A 70 -1.41 12.47 2.55
N TRP A 71 -0.19 12.18 2.96
CA TRP A 71 0.67 13.15 3.65
C TRP A 71 1.01 14.37 2.78
N ARG A 72 1.25 14.15 1.48
CA ARG A 72 1.62 15.21 0.54
C ARG A 72 0.41 16.05 0.09
N GLU A 73 -0.69 15.39 -0.22
CA GLU A 73 -1.85 16.05 -0.86
C GLU A 73 -2.92 16.45 0.17
N GLY A 74 -3.15 15.61 1.18
CA GLY A 74 -4.26 15.75 2.13
C GLY A 74 -3.83 16.14 3.55
N ARG A 75 -2.62 16.66 3.76
CA ARG A 75 -2.09 16.99 5.09
C ARG A 75 -3.01 17.87 5.93
N PRO A 76 -3.60 18.97 5.42
CA PRO A 76 -4.47 19.82 6.23
C PRO A 76 -5.68 19.06 6.80
N LEU A 77 -6.33 18.27 5.96
CA LEU A 77 -7.46 17.43 6.38
C LEU A 77 -7.01 16.33 7.33
N LEU A 78 -5.83 15.74 7.11
CA LEU A 78 -5.28 14.72 7.99
C LEU A 78 -4.99 15.26 9.40
N GLU A 79 -4.49 16.49 9.53
CA GLU A 79 -4.26 17.16 10.80
C GLU A 79 -5.57 17.49 11.52
N GLU A 80 -6.60 17.89 10.76
CA GLU A 80 -7.97 18.08 11.27
C GLU A 80 -8.52 16.77 11.86
N LEU A 81 -8.41 15.67 11.11
CA LEU A 81 -8.86 14.34 11.55
C LEU A 81 -8.05 13.81 12.75
N ALA A 82 -6.77 14.13 12.81
CA ALA A 82 -5.91 13.78 13.94
C ALA A 82 -6.13 14.66 15.16
N HIS A 83 -6.90 15.76 15.06
CA HIS A 83 -7.10 16.79 16.09
C HIS A 83 -5.79 17.36 16.65
N ARG A 84 -4.72 17.33 15.87
CA ARG A 84 -3.40 17.84 16.26
C ARG A 84 -2.55 18.17 15.03
N HIS A 85 -1.61 19.07 15.21
CA HIS A 85 -0.57 19.32 14.23
C HIS A 85 0.40 18.13 14.15
N LEU A 86 0.76 17.75 12.92
CA LEU A 86 1.68 16.64 12.65
C LEU A 86 3.00 17.21 12.10
N GLU A 87 4.07 17.13 12.89
CA GLU A 87 5.39 17.62 12.47
C GLU A 87 5.99 16.75 11.35
N GLN A 88 5.71 15.45 11.38
CA GLN A 88 6.22 14.47 10.43
C GLN A 88 5.14 13.49 10.01
N LYS A 89 5.40 12.80 8.90
CA LYS A 89 4.46 11.81 8.38
C LYS A 89 4.19 10.70 9.41
N PRO A 90 2.91 10.42 9.71
CA PRO A 90 2.56 9.30 10.60
C PRO A 90 3.05 7.97 10.03
N ARG A 91 3.44 7.05 10.91
CA ARG A 91 3.67 5.65 10.53
C ARG A 91 2.39 5.00 10.02
N ASN A 92 2.49 3.91 9.25
CA ASN A 92 1.31 3.27 8.65
C ASN A 92 0.23 2.93 9.69
N ALA A 93 0.61 2.41 10.86
CA ALA A 93 -0.33 2.09 11.93
C ALA A 93 -1.02 3.34 12.49
N GLN A 94 -0.28 4.43 12.68
CA GLN A 94 -0.85 5.71 13.12
C GLN A 94 -1.77 6.32 12.06
N MET A 95 -1.38 6.24 10.78
CA MET A 95 -2.23 6.67 9.67
C MET A 95 -3.57 5.90 9.67
N LEU A 96 -3.51 4.58 9.78
CA LEU A 96 -4.72 3.74 9.88
C LEU A 96 -5.56 4.11 11.10
N ALA A 97 -4.94 4.34 12.27
CA ALA A 97 -5.64 4.74 13.49
C ALA A 97 -6.38 6.08 13.31
N ILE A 98 -5.76 7.08 12.68
CA ILE A 98 -6.40 8.37 12.39
C ILE A 98 -7.61 8.18 11.47
N LEU A 99 -7.46 7.37 10.41
CA LEU A 99 -8.56 7.10 9.47
C LEU A 99 -9.71 6.35 10.13
N VAL A 100 -9.43 5.37 10.96
CA VAL A 100 -10.45 4.61 11.71
C VAL A 100 -11.18 5.53 12.67
N SER A 101 -10.45 6.35 13.45
CA SER A 101 -11.05 7.31 14.40
C SER A 101 -12.00 8.30 13.73
N SER A 102 -11.70 8.71 12.50
CA SER A 102 -12.52 9.67 11.77
C SER A 102 -13.84 9.05 11.24
N LEU A 103 -13.91 7.73 11.12
CA LEU A 103 -15.10 7.00 10.67
C LEU A 103 -15.96 6.52 11.84
N ASP A 104 -15.34 6.29 12.98
CA ASP A 104 -16.00 5.87 14.20
C ASP A 104 -16.56 7.11 14.93
N THR A 105 -17.70 7.60 14.46
CA THR A 105 -18.40 8.77 15.04
C THR A 105 -19.04 8.44 16.41
N GLY A 106 -18.67 7.31 17.02
CA GLY A 106 -19.07 6.89 18.35
C GLY A 106 -18.11 7.41 19.42
N PRO A 107 -18.61 8.03 20.51
CA PRO A 107 -17.75 8.65 21.49
C PRO A 107 -17.16 7.58 22.40
N LEU A 108 -15.93 7.12 22.24
CA LEU A 108 -15.17 6.55 23.36
C LEU A 108 -13.97 5.63 23.08
N ALA A 109 -13.75 5.09 21.87
CA ALA A 109 -12.83 3.95 21.78
C ALA A 109 -11.40 4.23 21.25
N VAL A 110 -11.15 5.30 20.52
CA VAL A 110 -9.90 5.39 19.70
C VAL A 110 -8.90 6.45 20.19
N HIS A 111 -9.27 7.35 21.08
CA HIS A 111 -8.34 8.37 21.62
C HIS A 111 -7.16 7.72 22.38
N GLY A 112 -7.38 6.58 23.03
CA GLY A 112 -6.34 5.84 23.73
C GLY A 112 -5.41 5.02 22.83
N LEU A 113 -5.89 4.61 21.64
CA LEU A 113 -5.13 3.77 20.71
C LEU A 113 -4.09 4.57 19.91
N CYS A 114 -4.35 5.85 19.66
CA CYS A 114 -3.42 6.69 18.91
C CYS A 114 -2.14 6.99 19.69
N GLU A 115 -2.20 7.02 21.04
CA GLU A 115 -1.03 7.16 21.91
C GLU A 115 -0.31 5.83 22.17
N ALA A 116 -1.07 4.72 22.26
CA ALA A 116 -0.50 3.39 22.49
C ALA A 116 0.33 2.84 21.31
N VAL A 117 0.12 3.34 20.10
CA VAL A 117 0.88 2.95 18.89
C VAL A 117 2.19 3.73 18.74
N ALA A 118 2.49 4.65 19.67
CA ALA A 118 3.76 5.37 19.74
C ALA A 118 4.85 4.54 20.45
N LEU A 119 5.13 3.31 20.00
CA LEU A 119 6.29 2.56 20.47
C LEU A 119 7.56 3.13 19.84
N PRO A 120 8.60 3.41 20.66
CA PRO A 120 9.88 3.89 20.17
C PRO A 120 10.66 2.75 19.54
N GLY A 121 11.29 3.04 18.42
CA GLY A 121 12.42 2.25 17.92
C GLY A 121 12.08 1.33 16.77
N GLU A 122 12.39 1.81 15.62
CA GLU A 122 13.34 1.26 14.65
C GLU A 122 13.45 2.29 13.55
N ASP A 123 14.63 2.87 13.48
CA ASP A 123 15.05 3.75 12.39
C ASP A 123 15.06 2.93 11.11
N ASP A 124 13.96 2.95 10.38
CA ASP A 124 13.93 2.43 9.03
C ASP A 124 14.23 3.60 8.09
N ASP A 125 15.51 3.64 7.75
CA ASP A 125 16.18 4.56 6.86
C ASP A 125 15.34 4.72 5.58
N MET A 126 14.73 5.90 5.43
CA MET A 126 13.95 6.28 4.26
C MET A 126 14.88 6.49 3.06
N ARG A 127 15.39 5.41 2.50
CA ARG A 127 15.79 5.44 1.10
C ARG A 127 14.55 5.28 0.24
N VAL A 128 14.06 6.40 -0.24
CA VAL A 128 13.24 6.45 -1.44
C VAL A 128 14.14 5.94 -2.57
N VAL A 129 14.10 4.62 -2.79
CA VAL A 129 14.59 4.07 -4.03
C VAL A 129 13.48 4.32 -5.03
N ASP A 130 13.65 5.36 -5.80
CA ASP A 130 12.96 5.58 -7.07
C ASP A 130 13.50 4.49 -8.01
N GLU A 131 13.01 3.26 -7.83
CA GLU A 131 13.23 2.23 -8.84
C GLU A 131 12.18 2.44 -9.92
N PRO A 132 12.63 2.82 -11.13
CA PRO A 132 11.76 2.75 -12.29
C PRO A 132 11.25 1.30 -12.38
N VAL A 133 9.96 1.17 -12.62
CA VAL A 133 9.32 -0.09 -13.00
C VAL A 133 10.17 -0.68 -14.11
N ASN A 134 11.04 -1.63 -13.75
CA ASN A 134 11.83 -2.35 -14.74
C ASN A 134 10.86 -3.22 -15.51
N GLU A 135 10.67 -2.82 -16.75
CA GLU A 135 10.04 -3.60 -17.79
C GLU A 135 10.47 -5.06 -17.70
N SER A 136 9.45 -5.90 -17.61
CA SER A 136 9.44 -7.27 -18.10
C SER A 136 10.81 -7.83 -18.45
N ARG A 137 11.46 -8.49 -17.53
CA ARG A 137 12.38 -9.55 -17.89
C ARG A 137 11.55 -10.62 -18.61
N ARG A 138 11.47 -10.49 -19.92
CA ARG A 138 11.10 -11.60 -20.80
C ARG A 138 12.19 -12.62 -20.64
N GLU A 139 11.91 -13.66 -19.89
CA GLU A 139 12.75 -14.85 -19.95
C GLU A 139 12.70 -15.37 -21.38
N PRO A 140 13.85 -15.67 -22.00
CA PRO A 140 13.85 -16.26 -23.33
C PRO A 140 13.20 -17.63 -23.23
N ILE A 141 12.22 -17.87 -24.11
CA ILE A 141 11.60 -19.19 -24.26
C ILE A 141 12.70 -20.11 -24.79
N VAL A 142 13.16 -21.02 -23.95
CA VAL A 142 14.14 -22.05 -24.31
C VAL A 142 13.36 -23.27 -24.76
N THR A 143 13.67 -23.79 -25.95
CA THR A 143 13.14 -25.07 -26.39
C THR A 143 13.82 -26.22 -25.64
N GLU A 144 13.19 -27.38 -25.57
CA GLU A 144 13.62 -28.57 -24.83
C GLU A 144 15.06 -29.03 -25.18
N ASP A 145 15.65 -28.56 -26.28
CA ASP A 145 17.01 -28.85 -26.74
C ASP A 145 18.03 -27.73 -26.39
N GLY A 146 17.69 -26.76 -25.56
CA GLY A 146 18.62 -25.77 -25.01
C GLY A 146 19.17 -24.73 -25.98
N VAL A 147 18.60 -24.54 -27.18
CA VAL A 147 19.07 -23.58 -28.17
C VAL A 147 18.15 -22.35 -28.18
N PRO A 148 18.67 -21.12 -28.03
CA PRO A 148 17.87 -19.91 -28.08
C PRO A 148 17.31 -19.66 -29.49
N LEU A 149 16.03 -19.37 -29.58
CA LEU A 149 15.26 -19.13 -30.83
C LEU A 149 15.73 -17.94 -31.68
N ALA A 150 16.74 -17.22 -31.26
CA ALA A 150 17.24 -16.01 -31.94
C ALA A 150 18.20 -16.30 -33.12
N GLU A 151 18.58 -17.56 -33.36
CA GLU A 151 19.56 -17.93 -34.42
C GLU A 151 18.95 -18.65 -35.62
N LEU A 152 17.64 -18.69 -35.78
CA LEU A 152 17.03 -19.14 -37.02
C LEU A 152 17.09 -18.03 -38.08
N GLN A 153 18.23 -17.94 -38.72
CA GLN A 153 18.46 -17.14 -39.91
C GLN A 153 17.59 -17.71 -41.03
N VAL A 154 16.58 -16.95 -41.43
CA VAL A 154 15.82 -17.22 -42.65
C VAL A 154 16.76 -16.97 -43.86
N GLY A 155 17.35 -18.02 -44.36
CA GLY A 155 18.01 -17.98 -45.65
C GLY A 155 16.98 -17.84 -46.77
N SER A 156 16.88 -16.66 -47.32
CA SER A 156 16.18 -16.44 -48.59
C SER A 156 17.06 -16.92 -49.71
N ASP A 157 16.79 -18.12 -50.24
CA ASP A 157 17.32 -18.53 -51.52
C ASP A 157 16.44 -17.94 -52.65
N ASP A 158 16.89 -16.77 -53.12
CA ASP A 158 16.56 -16.27 -54.44
C ASP A 158 17.43 -17.00 -55.45
N LYS A 159 16.82 -17.90 -56.23
CA LYS A 159 17.33 -18.28 -57.53
C LYS A 159 16.23 -18.29 -58.56
N ALA A 160 16.14 -17.18 -59.28
CA ALA A 160 15.53 -17.11 -60.58
C ALA A 160 16.40 -17.84 -61.60
N ALA A 161 15.77 -18.66 -62.47
CA ALA A 161 16.12 -18.95 -63.84
C ALA A 161 14.89 -19.40 -64.57
#